data_86de3c25a143d624f501b016e0e20a23
#
_entry.id   86de3c25a143d624f501b016e0e20a23
#
_cell.length_a   1.000
_cell.length_b   1.000
_cell.length_c   1.000
_cell.angle_alpha   90.00
_cell.angle_beta   90.00
_cell.angle_gamma   90.00
#
_symmetry.space_group_name_H-M   'P 1'
#
loop_
_entity.id
_entity.type
_entity.pdbx_description
1 polymer ?
#
loop_
_entity_poly.entity_id
_entity_poly.type
_entity_poly.pdbx_seq_one_letter_code
_entity_poly.pdbx_strand_id
1 'polypeptide(L)'
;MNITNRIRRSIRSRSDLVFRPTDFQPFGSEASVKRALKELTDIGLLVRLGVGIYAKAKPSVISGKPIPIQPLEVLGPQALTKLGVRLKESFQTAEYNAGRSTQVPTGIVVNIGKQRISRKIGFDGKFIKYEHA
;
A
#
# COMPACT_ATOMS: atom_id res chain seq x y z
N MET A 1 13.19 -24.91 -4.76
CA MET A 1 12.15 -23.95 -4.35
C MET A 1 11.85 -23.02 -5.51
N ASN A 2 10.58 -22.87 -5.88
CA ASN A 2 10.20 -22.02 -7.00
C ASN A 2 10.22 -20.51 -6.60
N ILE A 3 10.07 -19.65 -7.58
CA ILE A 3 10.15 -18.19 -7.37
C ILE A 3 9.04 -17.70 -6.43
N THR A 4 7.83 -18.24 -6.54
CA THR A 4 6.70 -17.84 -5.68
C THR A 4 7.03 -18.10 -4.22
N ASN A 5 7.57 -19.26 -3.88
CA ASN A 5 7.95 -19.59 -2.51
C ASN A 5 9.11 -18.74 -2.00
N ARG A 6 10.06 -18.40 -2.86
CA ARG A 6 11.17 -17.52 -2.50
C ARG A 6 10.69 -16.11 -2.18
N ILE A 7 9.78 -15.57 -2.98
CA ILE A 7 9.19 -14.26 -2.75
C ILE A 7 8.33 -14.28 -1.49
N ARG A 8 7.53 -15.34 -1.30
CA ARG A 8 6.71 -15.51 -0.09
C ARG A 8 7.57 -15.47 1.18
N ARG A 9 8.70 -16.17 1.17
CA ARG A 9 9.64 -16.17 2.29
C ARG A 9 10.24 -14.79 2.53
N SER A 10 10.61 -14.09 1.46
CA SER A 10 11.14 -12.74 1.53
C SER A 10 10.12 -11.77 2.15
N ILE A 11 8.85 -11.86 1.74
CA ILE A 11 7.78 -11.02 2.29
C ILE A 11 7.63 -11.25 3.79
N ARG A 12 7.66 -12.50 4.23
CA ARG A 12 7.54 -12.85 5.66
C ARG A 12 8.66 -12.26 6.51
N SER A 13 9.87 -12.23 5.96
CA SER A 13 11.03 -11.74 6.71
C SER A 13 11.19 -10.24 6.69
N ARG A 14 10.49 -9.53 5.79
CA ARG A 14 10.57 -8.07 5.68
C ARG A 14 9.59 -7.40 6.64
N SER A 15 10.04 -6.31 7.23
CA SER A 15 9.15 -5.44 8.03
C SER A 15 8.26 -4.57 7.16
N ASP A 16 8.59 -4.40 5.88
CA ASP A 16 7.79 -3.66 4.92
C ASP A 16 6.39 -4.25 4.82
N LEU A 17 5.38 -3.40 4.73
CA LEU A 17 3.98 -3.81 4.54
C LEU A 17 3.52 -3.65 3.10
N VAL A 18 4.24 -2.88 2.30
CA VAL A 18 3.90 -2.57 0.91
C VAL A 18 5.06 -2.94 0.02
N PHE A 19 4.76 -3.51 -1.15
CA PHE A 19 5.76 -4.04 -2.08
C PHE A 19 5.47 -3.65 -3.51
N ARG A 20 6.56 -3.51 -4.28
CA ARG A 20 6.52 -3.38 -5.74
C ARG A 20 7.21 -4.59 -6.36
N PRO A 21 6.91 -4.93 -7.63
CA PRO A 21 7.63 -6.00 -8.30
C PRO A 21 9.15 -5.79 -8.31
N THR A 22 9.61 -4.55 -8.38
CA THR A 22 11.03 -4.23 -8.37
C THR A 22 11.75 -4.64 -7.08
N ASP A 23 11.03 -4.78 -5.97
CA ASP A 23 11.59 -5.24 -4.70
C ASP A 23 12.08 -6.70 -4.79
N PHE A 24 11.60 -7.44 -5.77
CA PHE A 24 11.92 -8.86 -5.95
C PHE A 24 12.68 -9.14 -7.24
N GLN A 25 13.26 -8.10 -7.82
CA GLN A 25 14.03 -8.18 -9.05
C GLN A 25 15.13 -9.27 -9.04
N PRO A 26 15.87 -9.46 -7.93
CA PRO A 26 16.90 -10.50 -7.88
C PRO A 26 16.37 -11.93 -7.98
N PHE A 27 15.07 -12.17 -7.79
CA PHE A 27 14.53 -13.52 -7.76
C PHE A 27 14.16 -14.06 -9.15
N GLY A 28 14.06 -13.22 -10.16
CA GLY A 28 13.74 -13.69 -11.49
C GLY A 28 13.40 -12.54 -12.45
N SER A 29 12.89 -12.89 -13.63
CA SER A 29 12.48 -11.92 -14.63
C SER A 29 11.29 -11.11 -14.14
N GLU A 30 11.06 -9.96 -14.75
CA GLU A 30 9.90 -9.12 -14.44
C GLU A 30 8.59 -9.90 -14.58
N ALA A 31 8.46 -10.66 -15.66
CA ALA A 31 7.26 -11.47 -15.91
C ALA A 31 7.07 -12.54 -14.84
N SER A 32 8.16 -13.22 -14.43
CA SER A 32 8.11 -14.26 -13.41
C SER A 32 7.74 -13.69 -12.05
N VAL A 33 8.29 -12.53 -11.69
CA VAL A 33 7.98 -11.84 -10.43
C VAL A 33 6.51 -11.41 -10.41
N LYS A 34 6.02 -10.81 -11.48
CA LYS A 34 4.60 -10.40 -11.56
C LYS A 34 3.65 -11.57 -11.45
N ARG A 35 3.99 -12.69 -12.08
CA ARG A 35 3.19 -13.93 -11.98
C ARG A 35 3.17 -14.46 -10.56
N ALA A 36 4.32 -14.47 -9.89
CA ALA A 36 4.42 -14.91 -8.50
C ALA A 36 3.59 -14.03 -7.57
N LEU A 37 3.64 -12.71 -7.75
CA LEU A 37 2.85 -11.78 -6.95
C LEU A 37 1.35 -11.97 -7.18
N LYS A 38 0.95 -12.28 -8.42
CA LYS A 38 -0.44 -12.60 -8.72
C LYS A 38 -0.86 -13.88 -8.00
N GLU A 39 -0.03 -14.91 -8.02
CA GLU A 39 -0.32 -16.17 -7.30
C GLU A 39 -0.51 -15.93 -5.81
N LEU A 40 0.36 -15.12 -5.20
CA LEU A 40 0.27 -14.78 -3.78
C LEU A 40 -0.98 -13.95 -3.47
N THR A 41 -1.42 -13.13 -4.41
CA THR A 41 -2.66 -12.37 -4.28
C THR A 41 -3.86 -13.31 -4.37
N ASP A 42 -3.83 -14.24 -5.32
CA ASP A 42 -4.92 -15.20 -5.51
C ASP A 42 -5.14 -16.09 -4.28
N ILE A 43 -4.08 -16.44 -3.56
CA ILE A 43 -4.20 -17.25 -2.34
C ILE A 43 -4.39 -16.42 -1.05
N GLY A 44 -4.51 -15.09 -1.18
CA GLY A 44 -4.86 -14.23 -0.07
C GLY A 44 -3.71 -13.78 0.84
N LEU A 45 -2.46 -13.99 0.44
CA LEU A 45 -1.30 -13.51 1.21
C LEU A 45 -0.99 -12.05 0.93
N LEU A 46 -1.39 -11.57 -0.23
CA LEU A 46 -1.25 -10.17 -0.62
C LEU A 46 -2.59 -9.65 -1.12
N VAL A 47 -2.76 -8.33 -1.06
CA VAL A 47 -3.81 -7.61 -1.78
C VAL A 47 -3.16 -6.58 -2.69
N ARG A 48 -3.84 -6.24 -3.77
CA ARG A 48 -3.37 -5.24 -4.71
C ARG A 48 -3.98 -3.90 -4.35
N LEU A 49 -3.13 -2.90 -4.13
CA LEU A 49 -3.59 -1.54 -3.83
C LEU A 49 -3.69 -0.66 -5.07
N GLY A 50 -3.05 -1.05 -6.14
CA GLY A 50 -3.05 -0.32 -7.41
C GLY A 50 -2.14 -1.01 -8.40
N VAL A 51 -1.95 -0.42 -9.55
CA VAL A 51 -1.07 -0.98 -10.58
C VAL A 51 0.37 -1.07 -10.06
N GLY A 52 0.90 -2.28 -9.97
CA GLY A 52 2.26 -2.51 -9.50
C GLY A 52 2.50 -2.20 -8.04
N ILE A 53 1.46 -2.19 -7.20
CA ILE A 53 1.60 -1.98 -5.78
C ILE A 53 0.78 -3.01 -5.01
N TYR A 54 1.43 -3.67 -4.06
CA TYR A 54 0.85 -4.78 -3.29
C TYR A 54 1.07 -4.53 -1.81
N ALA A 55 0.22 -5.13 -0.96
CA ALA A 55 0.37 -5.03 0.49
C ALA A 55 0.17 -6.40 1.12
N LYS A 56 0.76 -6.60 2.29
CA LYS A 56 0.45 -7.77 3.12
C LYS A 56 -1.04 -7.78 3.43
N ALA A 57 -1.61 -8.98 3.46
CA ALA A 57 -3.03 -9.16 3.69
C ALA A 57 -3.30 -10.05 4.89
N LYS A 58 -4.50 -9.93 5.42
CA LYS A 58 -5.04 -10.81 6.45
C LYS A 58 -6.49 -11.14 6.13
N PRO A 59 -7.05 -12.25 6.64
CA PRO A 59 -8.47 -12.51 6.42
C PRO A 59 -9.33 -11.53 7.23
N SER A 60 -10.42 -11.06 6.61
CA SER A 60 -11.42 -10.27 7.31
C SER A 60 -12.12 -11.14 8.35
N VAL A 61 -12.32 -10.62 9.56
CA VAL A 61 -13.05 -11.34 10.61
C VAL A 61 -14.54 -11.49 10.27
N ILE A 62 -15.05 -10.67 9.35
CA ILE A 62 -16.47 -10.68 8.97
C ILE A 62 -16.70 -11.62 7.79
N SER A 63 -15.92 -11.47 6.71
CA SER A 63 -16.14 -12.18 5.44
C SER A 63 -15.17 -13.32 5.19
N GLY A 64 -14.03 -13.36 5.90
CA GLY A 64 -12.95 -14.29 5.63
C GLY A 64 -12.14 -13.97 4.39
N LYS A 65 -12.54 -12.97 3.61
CA LYS A 65 -11.83 -12.57 2.39
C LYS A 65 -10.56 -11.77 2.75
N PRO A 66 -9.52 -11.82 1.89
CA PRO A 66 -8.31 -11.06 2.15
C PRO A 66 -8.57 -9.55 2.16
N ILE A 67 -8.03 -8.89 3.17
CA ILE A 67 -8.04 -7.43 3.28
C ILE A 67 -6.63 -6.96 3.61
N PRO A 68 -6.29 -5.68 3.37
CA PRO A 68 -4.98 -5.16 3.77
C PRO A 68 -4.74 -5.35 5.26
N ILE A 69 -3.49 -5.66 5.62
CA ILE A 69 -3.11 -5.93 7.01
C ILE A 69 -3.27 -4.70 7.90
N GLN A 70 -3.23 -3.51 7.32
CA GLN A 70 -3.45 -2.23 8.00
C GLN A 70 -4.40 -1.38 7.15
N PRO A 71 -5.06 -0.37 7.74
CA PRO A 71 -5.92 0.53 6.98
C PRO A 71 -5.16 1.32 5.91
N LEU A 72 -5.87 1.83 4.91
CA LEU A 72 -5.28 2.65 3.86
C LEU A 72 -4.65 3.92 4.38
N GLU A 73 -5.12 4.44 5.51
CA GLU A 73 -4.53 5.59 6.19
C GLU A 73 -3.07 5.34 6.57
N VAL A 74 -2.73 4.08 6.84
CA VAL A 74 -1.36 3.64 7.17
C VAL A 74 -0.62 3.23 5.90
N LEU A 75 -1.24 2.38 5.08
CA LEU A 75 -0.57 1.79 3.91
C LEU A 75 -0.46 2.76 2.74
N GLY A 76 -1.38 3.70 2.60
CA GLY A 76 -1.37 4.66 1.51
C GLY A 76 -0.10 5.50 1.46
N PRO A 77 0.27 6.17 2.56
CA PRO A 77 1.53 6.91 2.62
C PRO A 77 2.74 6.02 2.34
N GLN A 78 2.77 4.80 2.86
CA GLN A 78 3.87 3.86 2.59
C GLN A 78 3.96 3.50 1.11
N ALA A 79 2.80 3.27 0.47
CA ALA A 79 2.74 2.96 -0.95
C ALA A 79 3.27 4.13 -1.79
N LEU A 80 2.88 5.35 -1.47
CA LEU A 80 3.34 6.54 -2.16
C LEU A 80 4.84 6.74 -1.99
N THR A 81 5.36 6.52 -0.79
CA THR A 81 6.80 6.59 -0.52
C THR A 81 7.55 5.56 -1.36
N LYS A 82 7.04 4.34 -1.47
CA LYS A 82 7.61 3.30 -2.33
C LYS A 82 7.64 3.73 -3.80
N LEU A 83 6.65 4.51 -4.22
CA LEU A 83 6.55 5.02 -5.60
C LEU A 83 7.38 6.27 -5.83
N GLY A 84 8.14 6.72 -4.84
CA GLY A 84 9.01 7.88 -4.97
C GLY A 84 8.32 9.21 -4.74
N VAL A 85 7.11 9.19 -4.18
CA VAL A 85 6.35 10.41 -3.89
C VAL A 85 6.79 10.99 -2.56
N ARG A 86 7.07 12.28 -2.53
CA ARG A 86 7.38 12.99 -1.29
C ARG A 86 6.09 13.43 -0.63
N LEU A 87 5.95 13.12 0.65
CA LEU A 87 4.74 13.38 1.40
C LEU A 87 4.91 14.64 2.26
N LYS A 88 3.82 15.40 2.39
CA LYS A 88 3.72 16.52 3.33
C LYS A 88 2.59 16.21 4.30
N GLU A 89 2.60 16.93 5.44
CA GLU A 89 1.50 16.83 6.39
C GLU A 89 0.21 17.36 5.76
N SER A 90 -0.89 16.61 5.86
CA SER A 90 -2.17 17.09 5.35
C SER A 90 -2.70 18.21 6.25
N PHE A 91 -3.55 19.07 5.68
CA PHE A 91 -4.14 20.17 6.44
C PHE A 91 -4.93 19.65 7.66
N GLN A 92 -5.72 18.60 7.47
CA GLN A 92 -6.50 18.01 8.57
C GLN A 92 -5.60 17.47 9.68
N THR A 93 -4.52 16.80 9.31
CA THR A 93 -3.55 16.24 10.25
C THR A 93 -2.82 17.39 10.98
N ALA A 94 -2.42 18.43 10.24
CA ALA A 94 -1.75 19.58 10.82
C ALA A 94 -2.63 20.29 11.85
N GLU A 95 -3.92 20.48 11.55
CA GLU A 95 -4.87 21.11 12.49
C GLU A 95 -5.03 20.26 13.75
N TYR A 96 -5.13 18.94 13.62
CA TYR A 96 -5.23 18.04 14.75
C TYR A 96 -3.95 18.06 15.60
N ASN A 97 -2.79 17.94 14.97
CA ASN A 97 -1.50 17.93 15.66
C ASN A 97 -1.18 19.26 16.33
N ALA A 98 -1.69 20.36 15.78
CA ALA A 98 -1.53 21.68 16.37
C ALA A 98 -2.50 21.96 17.52
N GLY A 99 -3.40 21.03 17.84
CA GLY A 99 -4.38 21.18 18.90
C GLY A 99 -5.52 22.13 18.57
N ARG A 100 -5.68 22.51 17.29
CA ARG A 100 -6.74 23.43 16.87
C ARG A 100 -8.06 22.72 16.63
N SER A 101 -8.03 21.40 16.53
CA SER A 101 -9.19 20.56 16.33
C SER A 101 -9.13 19.37 17.25
N THR A 102 -10.25 19.00 17.84
CA THR A 102 -10.38 17.79 18.64
C THR A 102 -10.84 16.61 17.79
N GLN A 103 -11.20 16.86 16.54
CA GLN A 103 -11.66 15.81 15.63
C GLN A 103 -10.46 15.10 15.02
N VAL A 104 -10.39 13.78 15.21
CA VAL A 104 -9.36 12.96 14.56
C VAL A 104 -9.59 13.01 13.05
N PRO A 105 -8.53 13.27 12.25
CA PRO A 105 -8.68 13.27 10.81
C PRO A 105 -9.24 11.93 10.31
N THR A 106 -10.33 12.00 9.56
CA THR A 106 -10.96 10.84 8.96
C THR A 106 -10.78 10.88 7.46
N GLY A 107 -10.72 9.71 6.86
CA GLY A 107 -10.54 9.60 5.43
C GLY A 107 -9.08 9.46 5.03
N ILE A 108 -8.88 9.26 3.74
CA ILE A 108 -7.59 8.88 3.19
C ILE A 108 -7.10 10.03 2.31
N VAL A 109 -6.67 11.11 2.96
CA VAL A 109 -6.17 12.30 2.29
C VAL A 109 -4.67 12.40 2.53
N VAL A 110 -3.90 12.56 1.45
CA VAL A 110 -2.45 12.65 1.51
C VAL A 110 -2.01 13.93 0.81
N ASN A 111 -1.21 14.75 1.51
CA ASN A 111 -0.68 15.98 0.95
C ASN A 111 0.59 15.67 0.14
N ILE A 112 0.53 15.89 -1.15
CA ILE A 112 1.64 15.68 -2.07
C ILE A 112 2.24 16.99 -2.61
N GLY A 113 1.79 18.13 -2.07
CA GLY A 113 2.28 19.44 -2.48
C GLY A 113 2.02 19.69 -3.96
N LYS A 114 3.04 20.15 -4.68
CA LYS A 114 2.94 20.48 -6.10
C LYS A 114 3.16 19.30 -7.05
N GLN A 115 3.39 18.12 -6.51
CA GLN A 115 3.60 16.93 -7.34
C GLN A 115 2.31 16.54 -8.06
N ARG A 116 2.47 16.03 -9.29
CA ARG A 116 1.34 15.54 -10.09
C ARG A 116 1.30 14.02 -10.01
N ILE A 117 0.22 13.50 -9.46
CA ILE A 117 0.03 12.06 -9.32
C ILE A 117 -1.38 11.72 -9.78
N SER A 118 -1.47 10.79 -10.72
CA SER A 118 -2.75 10.30 -11.23
C SER A 118 -3.04 8.86 -10.81
N ARG A 119 -2.14 8.23 -10.06
CA ARG A 119 -2.31 6.83 -9.66
C ARG A 119 -3.48 6.69 -8.70
N LYS A 120 -4.28 5.66 -8.95
CA LYS A 120 -5.32 5.24 -8.02
C LYS A 120 -4.74 4.21 -7.07
N ILE A 121 -4.71 4.54 -5.79
CA ILE A 121 -4.26 3.63 -4.74
C ILE A 121 -5.41 3.47 -3.77
N GLY A 122 -5.84 2.23 -3.60
CA GLY A 122 -6.96 1.95 -2.73
C GLY A 122 -7.29 0.47 -2.66
N PHE A 123 -8.38 0.17 -1.96
CA PHE A 123 -8.87 -1.19 -1.81
C PHE A 123 -10.38 -1.15 -1.56
N ASP A 124 -11.08 -2.08 -2.22
CA ASP A 124 -12.53 -2.29 -2.03
C ASP A 124 -13.35 -1.00 -2.23
N GLY A 125 -13.03 -0.26 -3.30
CA GLY A 125 -13.76 0.97 -3.65
C GLY A 125 -13.36 2.20 -2.88
N LYS A 126 -12.45 2.09 -1.91
CA LYS A 126 -11.92 3.22 -1.15
C LYS A 126 -10.56 3.59 -1.73
N PHE A 127 -10.39 4.87 -2.09
CA PHE A 127 -9.16 5.35 -2.73
C PHE A 127 -8.59 6.53 -1.96
N ILE A 128 -7.26 6.67 -2.03
CA ILE A 128 -6.56 7.82 -1.49
C ILE A 128 -6.94 9.06 -2.31
N LYS A 129 -7.22 10.14 -1.61
CA LYS A 129 -7.40 11.47 -2.21
C LYS A 129 -6.11 12.26 -2.01
N TYR A 130 -5.73 13.02 -3.03
CA TYR A 130 -4.53 13.82 -2.99
C TYR A 130 -4.86 15.28 -2.69
N GLU A 131 -4.11 15.84 -1.75
CA GLU A 131 -4.17 17.26 -1.40
C GLU A 131 -2.92 17.95 -1.95
N HIS A 132 -3.08 19.16 -2.49
CA HIS A 132 -2.01 19.93 -3.11
C HIS A 132 -1.78 21.23 -2.35
N ALA A 133 -1.45 21.14 -1.11
CA ALA A 133 -1.28 22.31 -0.26
C ALA A 133 0.19 22.72 -0.06
#